data_133190111310b95b01be66dc93243770
#
_entry.id   133190111310b95b01be66dc93243770
#
_cell.length_a   1.000
_cell.length_b   1.000
_cell.length_c   1.000
_cell.angle_alpha   90.00
_cell.angle_beta   90.00
_cell.angle_gamma   90.00
#
_symmetry.space_group_name_H-M   'P 1'
#
loop_
_entity.id
_entity.type
_entity.pdbx_description
1 polymer ?
#
loop_
_entity_poly.entity_id
_entity_poly.type
_entity_poly.pdbx_seq_one_letter_code
_entity_poly.pdbx_strand_id
1 'polypeptide(L)'
;MSPSQTGAPRGKPFLLGELLAWIRAHGPWRWASQELRTRGYSGRTLVTGVPYLWLLLFFLVPFLIVLKISVSEIRLAMPPYEPLVTWISDNVVGLRINFENYAFLLKDTLYLKSFGNSILTAGISTAICLLIGYPMAYGIARSRPGARNLLLLLVMLPFWTSFLLRVYAWIGILKNNGVINNLLMAIGLIDEPIVMLQTDFAMYVGIVYSYLPFMVLPLYTAIEKLDNSLLEAAADLGCRPVKTFFRITVPLTTSGIIAGCMLVFIPAVGEFVIPALLGGPDSLMIGRVLWEEFFNNRDWPVASAVAIVMLFLLVIPIMVFQHFQGQQLGAHR
;
A
#
# COMPACT_ATOMS: atom_id res chain seq x y z
N MET A 1 5.73 -80.12 -27.19
CA MET A 1 4.87 -79.64 -26.10
C MET A 1 5.54 -78.40 -25.49
N SER A 2 5.02 -77.25 -25.78
CA SER A 2 5.53 -75.99 -25.35
C SER A 2 4.31 -75.21 -24.74
N PRO A 3 4.34 -74.65 -23.52
CA PRO A 3 3.20 -73.95 -22.94
C PRO A 3 3.18 -72.49 -23.37
N SER A 4 2.00 -72.11 -23.79
CA SER A 4 1.61 -70.76 -24.16
C SER A 4 1.78 -69.75 -23.02
N GLN A 5 2.51 -68.69 -23.26
CA GLN A 5 2.53 -67.53 -22.39
C GLN A 5 1.31 -66.62 -22.67
N THR A 6 0.41 -66.55 -21.76
CA THR A 6 -0.67 -65.55 -21.71
C THR A 6 -0.08 -64.21 -21.26
N GLY A 7 0.09 -63.26 -22.17
CA GLY A 7 0.48 -61.90 -21.88
C GLY A 7 -0.67 -61.13 -21.22
N ALA A 8 -0.47 -60.66 -20.00
CA ALA A 8 -1.37 -59.69 -19.35
C ALA A 8 -1.33 -58.36 -20.11
N PRO A 9 -2.45 -57.66 -20.27
CA PRO A 9 -2.49 -56.37 -20.95
C PRO A 9 -1.74 -55.31 -20.13
N ARG A 10 -0.65 -54.76 -20.61
CA ARG A 10 0.03 -53.60 -20.07
C ARG A 10 -0.92 -52.38 -20.14
N GLY A 11 -1.45 -51.96 -18.97
CA GLY A 11 -2.20 -50.72 -18.85
C GLY A 11 -1.35 -49.56 -19.36
N LYS A 12 -1.83 -48.84 -20.35
CA LYS A 12 -1.24 -47.60 -20.83
C LYS A 12 -1.26 -46.58 -19.65
N PRO A 13 -0.19 -45.78 -19.45
CA PRO A 13 -0.20 -44.76 -18.44
C PRO A 13 -1.32 -43.73 -18.78
N PHE A 14 -2.20 -43.51 -17.84
CA PHE A 14 -3.29 -42.52 -17.96
C PHE A 14 -2.63 -41.15 -18.15
N LEU A 15 -2.67 -40.60 -19.34
CA LEU A 15 -2.13 -39.30 -19.63
C LEU A 15 -3.02 -38.25 -18.93
N LEU A 16 -2.40 -37.28 -18.29
CA LEU A 16 -3.05 -36.15 -17.58
C LEU A 16 -4.19 -35.51 -18.42
N GLY A 17 -4.05 -35.54 -19.77
CA GLY A 17 -5.07 -35.06 -20.69
C GLY A 17 -6.34 -35.91 -20.73
N GLU A 18 -6.25 -37.24 -20.58
CA GLU A 18 -7.43 -38.13 -20.51
C GLU A 18 -8.13 -38.02 -19.16
N LEU A 19 -7.36 -37.85 -18.05
CA LEU A 19 -7.92 -37.57 -16.74
C LEU A 19 -8.69 -36.24 -16.72
N LEU A 20 -8.12 -35.19 -17.29
CA LEU A 20 -8.78 -33.89 -17.42
C LEU A 20 -10.00 -33.94 -18.34
N ALA A 21 -9.96 -34.72 -19.41
CA ALA A 21 -11.11 -34.94 -20.29
C ALA A 21 -12.21 -35.76 -19.59
N TRP A 22 -11.83 -36.77 -18.79
CA TRP A 22 -12.76 -37.56 -18.00
C TRP A 22 -13.41 -36.74 -16.90
N ILE A 23 -12.65 -35.91 -16.16
CA ILE A 23 -13.16 -34.97 -15.15
C ILE A 23 -14.11 -33.94 -15.78
N ARG A 24 -13.77 -33.43 -16.98
CA ARG A 24 -14.65 -32.54 -17.75
C ARG A 24 -15.92 -33.23 -18.23
N ALA A 25 -15.86 -34.53 -18.53
CA ALA A 25 -17.00 -35.29 -19.03
C ALA A 25 -17.94 -35.79 -17.92
N HIS A 26 -17.44 -36.14 -16.75
CA HIS A 26 -18.16 -36.84 -15.68
C HIS A 26 -18.14 -36.13 -14.31
N GLY A 27 -17.46 -34.98 -14.21
CA GLY A 27 -17.36 -34.27 -12.94
C GLY A 27 -18.65 -33.57 -12.52
N PRO A 28 -18.88 -33.40 -11.20
CA PRO A 28 -20.06 -32.73 -10.64
C PRO A 28 -20.24 -31.28 -11.14
N TRP A 29 -19.21 -30.73 -11.78
CA TRP A 29 -19.24 -29.41 -12.41
C TRP A 29 -20.21 -29.26 -13.58
N ARG A 30 -20.57 -30.36 -14.28
CA ARG A 30 -21.56 -30.30 -15.37
C ARG A 30 -22.95 -30.05 -14.86
N TRP A 31 -23.33 -30.71 -13.77
CA TRP A 31 -24.60 -30.47 -13.12
C TRP A 31 -24.66 -29.04 -12.57
N ALA A 32 -23.64 -28.63 -11.85
CA ALA A 32 -23.54 -27.25 -11.32
C ALA A 32 -23.57 -26.19 -12.44
N SER A 33 -22.85 -26.42 -13.55
CA SER A 33 -22.80 -25.47 -14.67
C SER A 33 -24.12 -25.42 -15.47
N GLN A 34 -24.86 -26.52 -15.55
CA GLN A 34 -26.22 -26.55 -16.17
C GLN A 34 -27.23 -25.85 -15.28
N GLU A 35 -27.23 -26.13 -13.98
CA GLU A 35 -28.14 -25.49 -13.00
C GLU A 35 -27.87 -23.97 -12.93
N LEU A 36 -26.64 -23.55 -12.97
CA LEU A 36 -26.26 -22.11 -12.99
C LEU A 36 -26.65 -21.43 -14.32
N ARG A 37 -26.57 -22.14 -15.46
CA ARG A 37 -27.00 -21.61 -16.76
C ARG A 37 -28.52 -21.46 -16.85
N THR A 38 -29.28 -22.40 -16.30
CA THR A 38 -30.75 -22.32 -16.25
C THR A 38 -31.22 -21.17 -15.37
N ARG A 39 -30.43 -20.76 -14.39
CA ARG A 39 -30.69 -19.59 -13.53
C ARG A 39 -30.14 -18.28 -14.08
N GLY A 40 -29.66 -18.23 -15.34
CA GLY A 40 -29.12 -17.01 -15.98
C GLY A 40 -27.71 -16.59 -15.54
N TYR A 41 -27.00 -17.42 -14.75
CA TYR A 41 -25.64 -17.16 -14.38
C TYR A 41 -24.67 -17.65 -15.48
N SER A 42 -24.06 -16.71 -16.16
CA SER A 42 -22.98 -17.00 -17.12
C SER A 42 -21.71 -17.41 -16.36
N GLY A 43 -20.86 -18.27 -16.98
CA GLY A 43 -19.56 -18.62 -16.40
C GLY A 43 -18.71 -17.39 -16.05
N ARG A 44 -18.91 -16.27 -16.76
CA ARG A 44 -18.31 -14.96 -16.49
C ARG A 44 -18.75 -14.41 -15.12
N THR A 45 -20.03 -14.54 -14.77
CA THR A 45 -20.56 -14.08 -13.47
C THR A 45 -19.94 -14.86 -12.31
N LEU A 46 -19.65 -16.15 -12.49
CA LEU A 46 -19.01 -16.98 -11.47
C LEU A 46 -17.52 -16.60 -11.27
N VAL A 47 -16.80 -16.37 -12.37
CA VAL A 47 -15.39 -15.96 -12.33
C VAL A 47 -15.21 -14.58 -11.69
N THR A 48 -16.12 -13.65 -11.97
CA THR A 48 -16.08 -12.31 -11.37
C THR A 48 -16.68 -12.30 -9.95
N GLY A 49 -17.71 -13.10 -9.70
CA GLY A 49 -18.42 -13.12 -8.42
C GLY A 49 -17.60 -13.61 -7.24
N VAL A 50 -16.71 -14.59 -7.45
CA VAL A 50 -15.87 -15.12 -6.36
C VAL A 50 -14.93 -14.07 -5.76
N PRO A 51 -14.14 -13.30 -6.55
CA PRO A 51 -13.33 -12.21 -6.02
C PRO A 51 -14.16 -11.11 -5.34
N TYR A 52 -15.31 -10.75 -5.93
CA TYR A 52 -16.19 -9.75 -5.32
C TYR A 52 -16.79 -10.22 -4.00
N LEU A 53 -17.23 -11.48 -3.90
CA LEU A 53 -17.71 -12.07 -2.65
C LEU A 53 -16.62 -12.07 -1.57
N TRP A 54 -15.39 -12.40 -1.97
CA TRP A 54 -14.22 -12.37 -1.08
C TRP A 54 -13.98 -10.94 -0.54
N LEU A 55 -13.93 -9.94 -1.42
CA LEU A 55 -13.78 -8.55 -1.04
C LEU A 55 -14.91 -8.07 -0.14
N LEU A 56 -16.17 -8.45 -0.46
CA LEU A 56 -17.33 -8.09 0.33
C LEU A 56 -17.24 -8.69 1.73
N LEU A 57 -16.86 -9.96 1.85
CA LEU A 57 -16.80 -10.64 3.14
C LEU A 57 -15.61 -10.14 3.99
N PHE A 58 -14.42 -10.06 3.40
CA PHE A 58 -13.19 -9.78 4.16
C PHE A 58 -12.82 -8.29 4.23
N PHE A 59 -13.44 -7.44 3.45
CA PHE A 59 -13.24 -6.00 3.50
C PHE A 59 -14.48 -5.26 4.02
N LEU A 60 -15.65 -5.48 3.40
CA LEU A 60 -16.85 -4.72 3.75
C LEU A 60 -17.37 -5.07 5.15
N VAL A 61 -17.36 -6.36 5.55
CA VAL A 61 -17.84 -6.74 6.88
C VAL A 61 -16.99 -6.13 8.00
N PRO A 62 -15.64 -6.25 8.02
CA PRO A 62 -14.80 -5.55 9.00
C PRO A 62 -14.98 -4.02 8.94
N PHE A 63 -15.10 -3.45 7.75
CA PHE A 63 -15.35 -2.01 7.60
C PHE A 63 -16.67 -1.58 8.25
N LEU A 64 -17.74 -2.32 8.04
CA LEU A 64 -19.05 -2.05 8.67
C LEU A 64 -18.98 -2.21 10.20
N ILE A 65 -18.16 -3.12 10.71
CA ILE A 65 -17.92 -3.27 12.15
C ILE A 65 -17.23 -2.00 12.69
N VAL A 66 -16.17 -1.53 12.03
CA VAL A 66 -15.48 -0.27 12.42
C VAL A 66 -16.42 0.92 12.33
N LEU A 67 -17.20 1.03 11.24
CA LEU A 67 -18.22 2.07 11.07
C LEU A 67 -19.27 2.03 12.18
N LYS A 68 -19.73 0.84 12.57
CA LYS A 68 -20.62 0.65 13.70
C LYS A 68 -20.01 1.16 15.00
N ILE A 69 -18.76 0.80 15.28
CA ILE A 69 -18.08 1.19 16.52
C ILE A 69 -17.84 2.71 16.55
N SER A 70 -17.54 3.33 15.41
CA SER A 70 -17.27 4.78 15.33
C SER A 70 -18.43 5.68 15.75
N VAL A 71 -19.67 5.16 15.67
CA VAL A 71 -20.89 5.86 16.10
C VAL A 71 -21.46 5.32 17.42
N SER A 72 -20.71 4.50 18.14
CA SER A 72 -21.06 3.97 19.46
C SER A 72 -20.52 4.86 20.57
N GLU A 73 -21.08 4.73 21.76
CA GLU A 73 -20.56 5.37 22.99
C GLU A 73 -19.49 4.50 23.65
N ILE A 74 -18.51 5.15 24.31
CA ILE A 74 -17.49 4.42 25.07
C ILE A 74 -18.11 3.79 26.32
N ARG A 75 -17.66 2.58 26.65
CA ARG A 75 -18.08 1.86 27.86
C ARG A 75 -16.86 1.30 28.60
N LEU A 76 -16.84 1.43 29.92
CA LEU A 76 -15.82 0.81 30.78
C LEU A 76 -16.10 -0.70 30.97
N ALA A 77 -16.04 -1.45 29.89
CA ALA A 77 -16.24 -2.91 29.86
C ALA A 77 -15.51 -3.50 28.64
N MET A 78 -15.55 -4.83 28.48
CA MET A 78 -15.04 -5.52 27.30
C MET A 78 -16.19 -6.15 26.52
N PRO A 79 -16.43 -5.76 25.27
CA PRO A 79 -15.74 -4.73 24.48
C PRO A 79 -16.03 -3.30 25.00
N PRO A 80 -15.12 -2.31 24.78
CA PRO A 80 -15.21 -0.97 25.35
C PRO A 80 -16.12 -0.04 24.53
N TYR A 81 -17.26 -0.53 24.07
CA TYR A 81 -18.29 0.27 23.37
C TYR A 81 -19.68 -0.27 23.67
N GLU A 82 -20.68 0.62 23.64
CA GLU A 82 -22.08 0.23 23.80
C GLU A 82 -22.66 -0.33 22.48
N PRO A 83 -23.54 -1.33 22.58
CA PRO A 83 -24.26 -1.83 21.41
C PRO A 83 -25.19 -0.75 20.86
N LEU A 84 -25.19 -0.54 19.52
CA LEU A 84 -26.10 0.42 18.87
C LEU A 84 -27.57 0.04 19.04
N VAL A 85 -27.84 -1.25 19.19
CA VAL A 85 -29.20 -1.80 19.31
C VAL A 85 -29.37 -2.29 20.72
N THR A 86 -30.27 -1.68 21.48
CA THR A 86 -30.62 -2.09 22.85
C THR A 86 -32.13 -2.39 22.90
N TRP A 87 -32.46 -3.51 23.54
CA TRP A 87 -33.85 -3.82 23.83
C TRP A 87 -34.32 -2.98 25.02
N ILE A 88 -35.24 -2.04 24.81
CA ILE A 88 -35.76 -1.18 25.85
C ILE A 88 -36.96 -1.87 26.54
N SER A 89 -37.71 -2.70 25.79
CA SER A 89 -38.83 -3.49 26.24
C SER A 89 -39.01 -4.68 25.28
N ASP A 90 -39.81 -5.68 25.65
CA ASP A 90 -40.01 -6.90 24.84
C ASP A 90 -40.39 -6.64 23.38
N ASN A 91 -40.92 -5.45 23.04
CA ASN A 91 -41.30 -5.06 21.68
C ASN A 91 -40.69 -3.75 21.18
N VAL A 92 -39.77 -3.10 21.92
CA VAL A 92 -39.18 -1.83 21.54
C VAL A 92 -37.66 -1.95 21.43
N VAL A 93 -37.17 -1.77 20.22
CA VAL A 93 -35.73 -1.74 19.92
C VAL A 93 -35.29 -0.28 19.88
N GLY A 94 -34.40 0.11 20.77
CA GLY A 94 -33.76 1.43 20.76
C GLY A 94 -32.50 1.39 19.89
N LEU A 95 -32.39 2.34 18.95
CA LEU A 95 -31.19 2.58 18.19
C LEU A 95 -30.48 3.82 18.75
N ARG A 96 -29.28 3.65 19.31
CA ARG A 96 -28.44 4.76 19.80
C ARG A 96 -27.31 4.99 18.82
N ILE A 97 -27.31 6.13 18.16
CA ILE A 97 -26.25 6.56 17.24
C ILE A 97 -25.62 7.83 17.84
N ASN A 98 -24.33 7.79 18.10
CA ASN A 98 -23.58 8.92 18.67
C ASN A 98 -22.61 9.49 17.63
N PHE A 99 -22.77 10.77 17.27
CA PHE A 99 -21.85 11.52 16.41
C PHE A 99 -20.88 12.40 17.21
N GLU A 100 -20.91 12.35 18.54
CA GLU A 100 -20.02 13.17 19.39
C GLU A 100 -18.56 12.82 19.17
N ASN A 101 -18.23 11.54 18.86
CA ASN A 101 -16.87 11.13 18.51
C ASN A 101 -16.32 11.96 17.34
N TYR A 102 -17.10 12.17 16.28
CA TYR A 102 -16.69 13.00 15.15
C TYR A 102 -16.62 14.50 15.50
N ALA A 103 -17.57 14.99 16.30
CA ALA A 103 -17.53 16.36 16.81
C ALA A 103 -16.30 16.60 17.71
N PHE A 104 -15.91 15.62 18.50
CA PHE A 104 -14.71 15.63 19.33
C PHE A 104 -13.45 15.73 18.46
N LEU A 105 -13.32 14.90 17.41
CA LEU A 105 -12.19 14.97 16.48
C LEU A 105 -12.03 16.35 15.82
N LEU A 106 -13.15 17.05 15.55
CA LEU A 106 -13.12 18.37 14.93
C LEU A 106 -12.84 19.51 15.92
N LYS A 107 -13.14 19.31 17.21
CA LYS A 107 -12.93 20.32 18.24
C LYS A 107 -11.55 20.25 18.88
N ASP A 108 -11.01 19.04 19.02
CA ASP A 108 -9.71 18.84 19.64
C ASP A 108 -8.57 19.12 18.65
N THR A 109 -7.75 20.09 19.05
CA THR A 109 -6.58 20.52 18.26
C THR A 109 -5.53 19.42 18.05
N LEU A 110 -5.47 18.41 18.92
CA LEU A 110 -4.55 17.29 18.82
C LEU A 110 -4.81 16.48 17.52
N TYR A 111 -6.07 16.11 17.28
CA TYR A 111 -6.42 15.32 16.07
C TYR A 111 -6.22 16.14 14.79
N LEU A 112 -6.66 17.41 14.79
CA LEU A 112 -6.48 18.29 13.63
C LEU A 112 -5.00 18.49 13.29
N LYS A 113 -4.16 18.73 14.30
CA LYS A 113 -2.71 18.83 14.11
C LYS A 113 -2.12 17.51 13.64
N SER A 114 -2.53 16.38 14.21
CA SER A 114 -2.02 15.05 13.83
C SER A 114 -2.40 14.69 12.38
N PHE A 115 -3.61 15.00 11.93
CA PHE A 115 -4.00 14.86 10.51
C PHE A 115 -3.16 15.76 9.60
N GLY A 116 -3.01 17.05 9.98
CA GLY A 116 -2.18 18.01 9.24
C GLY A 116 -0.72 17.56 9.13
N ASN A 117 -0.13 17.14 10.25
CA ASN A 117 1.23 16.63 10.31
C ASN A 117 1.40 15.36 9.45
N SER A 118 0.43 14.43 9.49
CA SER A 118 0.47 13.23 8.66
C SER A 118 0.46 13.54 7.18
N ILE A 119 -0.41 14.46 6.73
CA ILE A 119 -0.48 14.87 5.32
C ILE A 119 0.82 15.56 4.92
N LEU A 120 1.32 16.48 5.75
CA LEU A 120 2.55 17.21 5.48
C LEU A 120 3.76 16.26 5.40
N THR A 121 3.91 15.39 6.40
CA THR A 121 5.01 14.41 6.46
C THR A 121 4.95 13.45 5.29
N ALA A 122 3.78 12.91 4.97
CA ALA A 122 3.58 12.04 3.81
C ALA A 122 3.88 12.79 2.49
N GLY A 123 3.44 14.03 2.35
CA GLY A 123 3.71 14.87 1.19
C GLY A 123 5.21 15.15 1.00
N ILE A 124 5.91 15.58 2.04
CA ILE A 124 7.36 15.84 2.01
C ILE A 124 8.11 14.53 1.72
N SER A 125 7.78 13.44 2.41
CA SER A 125 8.42 12.14 2.18
C SER A 125 8.21 11.64 0.75
N THR A 126 7.01 11.83 0.19
CA THR A 126 6.69 11.48 -1.20
C THR A 126 7.52 12.31 -2.18
N ALA A 127 7.66 13.63 -1.93
CA ALA A 127 8.48 14.52 -2.75
C ALA A 127 9.97 14.12 -2.70
N ILE A 128 10.49 13.77 -1.53
CA ILE A 128 11.87 13.29 -1.37
C ILE A 128 12.04 11.93 -2.09
N CYS A 129 11.09 11.00 -1.92
CA CYS A 129 11.10 9.72 -2.63
C CYS A 129 11.08 9.92 -4.15
N LEU A 130 10.32 10.89 -4.67
CA LEU A 130 10.28 11.21 -6.10
C LEU A 130 11.63 11.78 -6.56
N LEU A 131 12.19 12.72 -5.80
CA LEU A 131 13.47 13.35 -6.13
C LEU A 131 14.62 12.34 -6.19
N ILE A 132 14.66 11.37 -5.29
CA ILE A 132 15.67 10.31 -5.26
C ILE A 132 15.31 9.17 -6.23
N GLY A 133 14.04 8.75 -6.23
CA GLY A 133 13.55 7.60 -6.98
C GLY A 133 13.54 7.82 -8.49
N TYR A 134 13.27 9.05 -8.96
CA TYR A 134 13.23 9.33 -10.38
C TYR A 134 14.61 9.17 -11.06
N PRO A 135 15.70 9.76 -10.57
CA PRO A 135 17.05 9.50 -11.10
C PRO A 135 17.45 8.02 -11.02
N MET A 136 17.10 7.33 -9.92
CA MET A 136 17.36 5.90 -9.77
C MET A 136 16.61 5.10 -10.84
N ALA A 137 15.31 5.30 -11.00
CA ALA A 137 14.48 4.62 -11.99
C ALA A 137 14.97 4.89 -13.42
N TYR A 138 15.35 6.15 -13.71
CA TYR A 138 15.89 6.54 -15.00
C TYR A 138 17.22 5.84 -15.29
N GLY A 139 18.16 5.82 -14.32
CA GLY A 139 19.43 5.11 -14.44
C GLY A 139 19.26 3.61 -14.66
N ILE A 140 18.31 2.99 -13.94
CA ILE A 140 17.98 1.56 -14.08
C ILE A 140 17.42 1.28 -15.49
N ALA A 141 16.45 2.09 -15.95
CA ALA A 141 15.81 1.91 -17.26
C ALA A 141 16.82 2.07 -18.43
N ARG A 142 17.84 2.91 -18.27
CA ARG A 142 18.89 3.15 -19.27
C ARG A 142 20.08 2.20 -19.15
N SER A 143 20.12 1.34 -18.15
CA SER A 143 21.21 0.37 -17.94
C SER A 143 21.09 -0.82 -18.92
N ARG A 144 22.25 -1.50 -19.13
CA ARG A 144 22.28 -2.76 -19.93
C ARG A 144 21.39 -3.82 -19.30
N PRO A 145 20.78 -4.75 -20.07
CA PRO A 145 19.81 -5.72 -19.55
C PRO A 145 20.27 -6.51 -18.32
N GLY A 146 21.54 -6.95 -18.29
CA GLY A 146 22.08 -7.70 -17.15
C GLY A 146 22.22 -6.83 -15.89
N ALA A 147 22.71 -5.61 -16.04
CA ALA A 147 22.81 -4.65 -14.92
C ALA A 147 21.44 -4.19 -14.43
N ARG A 148 20.48 -3.99 -15.33
CA ARG A 148 19.11 -3.60 -15.02
C ARG A 148 18.44 -4.55 -14.03
N ASN A 149 18.49 -5.86 -14.31
CA ASN A 149 17.90 -6.88 -13.45
C ASN A 149 18.55 -6.89 -12.05
N LEU A 150 19.88 -6.76 -12.00
CA LEU A 150 20.60 -6.67 -10.73
C LEU A 150 20.22 -5.42 -9.94
N LEU A 151 20.13 -4.26 -10.58
CA LEU A 151 19.77 -3.00 -9.94
C LEU A 151 18.32 -3.04 -9.40
N LEU A 152 17.37 -3.61 -10.16
CA LEU A 152 16.00 -3.82 -9.68
C LEU A 152 15.98 -4.75 -8.47
N LEU A 153 16.75 -5.83 -8.50
CA LEU A 153 16.87 -6.74 -7.36
C LEU A 153 17.45 -6.03 -6.14
N LEU A 154 18.47 -5.21 -6.30
CA LEU A 154 19.07 -4.42 -5.21
C LEU A 154 18.09 -3.41 -4.60
N VAL A 155 17.26 -2.76 -5.41
CA VAL A 155 16.20 -1.86 -4.91
C VAL A 155 15.16 -2.62 -4.09
N MET A 156 14.84 -3.86 -4.49
CA MET A 156 13.86 -4.70 -3.79
C MET A 156 14.44 -5.48 -2.60
N LEU A 157 15.76 -5.64 -2.53
CA LEU A 157 16.43 -6.45 -1.51
C LEU A 157 16.06 -6.06 -0.06
N PRO A 158 15.92 -4.77 0.29
CA PRO A 158 15.48 -4.37 1.63
C PRO A 158 14.12 -4.95 2.03
N PHE A 159 13.24 -5.23 1.07
CA PHE A 159 11.91 -5.80 1.36
C PHE A 159 11.94 -7.24 1.86
N TRP A 160 12.98 -7.97 1.58
CA TRP A 160 13.14 -9.36 2.04
C TRP A 160 13.52 -9.45 3.53
N THR A 161 13.88 -8.32 4.13
CA THR A 161 14.13 -8.23 5.56
C THR A 161 12.89 -7.71 6.29
N SER A 162 12.73 -8.09 7.57
CA SER A 162 11.63 -7.59 8.40
C SER A 162 11.61 -6.06 8.45
N PHE A 163 10.41 -5.48 8.33
CA PHE A 163 10.21 -4.03 8.44
C PHE A 163 10.75 -3.48 9.78
N LEU A 164 10.40 -4.14 10.89
CA LEU A 164 10.86 -3.73 12.22
C LEU A 164 12.37 -3.79 12.35
N LEU A 165 13.03 -4.83 11.83
CA LEU A 165 14.50 -4.92 11.88
C LEU A 165 15.15 -3.74 11.15
N ARG A 166 14.58 -3.29 10.03
CA ARG A 166 15.08 -2.12 9.30
C ARG A 166 14.95 -0.83 10.12
N VAL A 167 13.80 -0.66 10.80
CA VAL A 167 13.59 0.52 11.66
C VAL A 167 14.55 0.49 12.86
N TYR A 168 14.74 -0.66 13.51
CA TYR A 168 15.73 -0.81 14.59
C TYR A 168 17.17 -0.59 14.12
N ALA A 169 17.52 -0.99 12.89
CA ALA A 169 18.83 -0.69 12.32
C ALA A 169 19.04 0.82 12.20
N TRP A 170 18.02 1.59 11.78
CA TRP A 170 18.08 3.05 11.75
C TRP A 170 18.26 3.66 13.13
N ILE A 171 17.65 3.13 14.19
CA ILE A 171 17.92 3.55 15.57
C ILE A 171 19.41 3.37 15.89
N GLY A 172 19.96 2.21 15.55
CA GLY A 172 21.40 1.93 15.77
C GLY A 172 22.35 2.85 15.00
N ILE A 173 21.93 3.26 13.79
CA ILE A 173 22.72 4.15 12.90
C ILE A 173 22.65 5.61 13.36
N LEU A 174 21.46 6.08 13.77
CA LEU A 174 21.18 7.50 14.05
C LEU A 174 21.36 7.91 15.52
N LYS A 175 21.55 6.96 16.45
CA LYS A 175 21.81 7.29 17.86
C LYS A 175 23.11 8.09 18.05
N ASN A 176 23.25 8.79 19.18
CA ASN A 176 24.43 9.64 19.44
C ASN A 176 25.76 8.90 19.31
N ASN A 177 25.83 7.65 19.79
CA ASN A 177 27.00 6.78 19.60
C ASN A 177 26.80 5.85 18.40
N GLY A 178 26.07 6.29 17.37
CA GLY A 178 25.75 5.53 16.16
C GLY A 178 26.83 5.62 15.10
N VAL A 179 26.64 4.83 14.03
CA VAL A 179 27.62 4.70 12.95
C VAL A 179 27.89 6.06 12.28
N ILE A 180 26.84 6.88 12.05
CA ILE A 180 26.98 8.17 11.37
C ILE A 180 27.80 9.13 12.22
N ASN A 181 27.45 9.33 13.49
CA ASN A 181 28.19 10.24 14.37
C ASN A 181 29.65 9.81 14.56
N ASN A 182 29.89 8.51 14.78
CA ASN A 182 31.25 7.99 14.93
C ASN A 182 32.09 8.21 13.65
N LEU A 183 31.47 8.03 12.46
CA LEU A 183 32.15 8.29 11.20
C LEU A 183 32.47 9.78 11.02
N LEU A 184 31.50 10.66 11.28
CA LEU A 184 31.66 12.12 11.17
C LEU A 184 32.74 12.66 12.13
N MET A 185 32.79 12.13 13.36
CA MET A 185 33.85 12.46 14.33
C MET A 185 35.22 11.91 13.90
N ALA A 186 35.25 10.67 13.38
CA ALA A 186 36.51 10.06 12.94
C ALA A 186 37.18 10.79 11.76
N ILE A 187 36.36 11.41 10.86
CA ILE A 187 36.88 12.23 9.75
C ILE A 187 37.10 13.71 10.15
N GLY A 188 36.84 14.08 11.41
CA GLY A 188 37.05 15.44 11.92
C GLY A 188 36.05 16.47 11.41
N LEU A 189 34.88 16.04 10.96
CA LEU A 189 33.81 16.93 10.44
C LEU A 189 32.99 17.55 11.57
N ILE A 190 32.85 16.85 12.69
CA ILE A 190 32.14 17.28 13.91
C ILE A 190 33.01 16.95 15.14
N ASP A 191 32.92 17.80 16.17
CA ASP A 191 33.63 17.60 17.45
C ASP A 191 32.74 16.90 18.48
N GLU A 192 31.41 17.09 18.37
CA GLU A 192 30.41 16.50 19.26
C GLU A 192 29.31 15.77 18.45
N PRO A 193 28.69 14.71 19.02
CA PRO A 193 27.64 13.97 18.32
C PRO A 193 26.40 14.82 18.08
N ILE A 194 25.89 14.79 16.85
CA ILE A 194 24.66 15.44 16.46
C ILE A 194 23.48 14.58 16.91
N VAL A 195 22.49 15.19 17.56
CA VAL A 195 21.22 14.53 17.91
C VAL A 195 20.38 14.34 16.66
N MET A 196 20.40 13.15 16.08
CA MET A 196 19.61 12.79 14.91
C MET A 196 18.37 11.96 15.28
N LEU A 197 18.51 11.02 16.22
CA LEU A 197 17.42 10.15 16.65
C LEU A 197 16.35 10.94 17.43
N GLN A 198 15.10 10.52 17.33
CA GLN A 198 13.92 11.19 17.91
C GLN A 198 13.75 12.64 17.41
N THR A 199 13.94 12.80 16.12
CA THR A 199 13.75 14.06 15.39
C THR A 199 12.91 13.81 14.13
N ASP A 200 12.37 14.89 13.55
CA ASP A 200 11.70 14.81 12.24
C ASP A 200 12.64 14.31 11.15
N PHE A 201 13.93 14.64 11.24
CA PHE A 201 14.93 14.12 10.31
C PHE A 201 14.99 12.60 10.30
N ALA A 202 15.09 11.97 11.48
CA ALA A 202 15.11 10.50 11.58
C ALA A 202 13.82 9.87 11.05
N MET A 203 12.68 10.50 11.32
CA MET A 203 11.38 10.07 10.83
C MET A 203 11.33 10.12 9.28
N TYR A 204 11.75 11.24 8.66
CA TYR A 204 11.81 11.35 7.21
C TYR A 204 12.75 10.31 6.58
N VAL A 205 13.94 10.11 7.15
CA VAL A 205 14.89 9.07 6.69
C VAL A 205 14.24 7.70 6.73
N GLY A 206 13.57 7.35 7.84
CA GLY A 206 12.89 6.07 7.99
C GLY A 206 11.77 5.86 6.98
N ILE A 207 10.91 6.87 6.77
CA ILE A 207 9.80 6.81 5.82
C ILE A 207 10.34 6.71 4.37
N VAL A 208 11.24 7.60 3.98
CA VAL A 208 11.82 7.62 2.63
C VAL A 208 12.51 6.30 2.31
N TYR A 209 13.37 5.80 3.19
CA TYR A 209 14.03 4.52 3.00
C TYR A 209 13.03 3.37 2.84
N SER A 210 12.01 3.34 3.66
CA SER A 210 11.03 2.25 3.67
C SER A 210 10.14 2.25 2.42
N TYR A 211 9.79 3.42 1.89
CA TYR A 211 8.86 3.54 0.78
C TYR A 211 9.51 3.84 -0.58
N LEU A 212 10.82 4.09 -0.63
CA LEU A 212 11.56 4.37 -1.87
C LEU A 212 11.33 3.33 -2.99
N PRO A 213 11.35 2.00 -2.74
CA PRO A 213 11.09 1.00 -3.77
C PRO A 213 9.71 1.12 -4.40
N PHE A 214 8.68 1.51 -3.64
CA PHE A 214 7.33 1.75 -4.17
C PHE A 214 7.26 2.95 -5.11
N MET A 215 8.18 3.90 -4.98
CA MET A 215 8.35 5.00 -5.92
C MET A 215 9.10 4.55 -7.17
N VAL A 216 10.21 3.81 -7.00
CA VAL A 216 11.12 3.44 -8.10
C VAL A 216 10.47 2.52 -9.11
N LEU A 217 9.68 1.52 -8.66
CA LEU A 217 9.13 0.50 -9.56
C LEU A 217 8.12 1.04 -10.59
N PRO A 218 7.11 1.84 -10.23
CA PRO A 218 6.20 2.44 -11.21
C PRO A 218 6.91 3.41 -12.15
N LEU A 219 7.86 4.21 -11.62
CA LEU A 219 8.67 5.11 -12.42
C LEU A 219 9.51 4.35 -13.44
N TYR A 220 10.20 3.30 -13.01
CA TYR A 220 10.97 2.42 -13.90
C TYR A 220 10.10 1.86 -15.02
N THR A 221 8.92 1.32 -14.68
CA THR A 221 8.01 0.73 -15.66
C THR A 221 7.50 1.75 -16.69
N ALA A 222 7.26 2.98 -16.25
CA ALA A 222 6.84 4.06 -17.15
C ALA A 222 7.98 4.52 -18.06
N ILE A 223 9.20 4.65 -17.51
CA ILE A 223 10.39 5.09 -18.25
C ILE A 223 10.86 4.01 -19.24
N GLU A 224 10.76 2.73 -18.86
CA GLU A 224 11.16 1.61 -19.75
C GLU A 224 10.28 1.52 -21.00
N LYS A 225 9.00 1.86 -20.88
CA LYS A 225 8.05 1.89 -22.01
C LYS A 225 8.21 3.09 -22.92
N LEU A 226 9.04 4.08 -22.55
CA LEU A 226 9.27 5.26 -23.35
C LEU A 226 10.04 4.91 -24.63
N ASP A 227 9.48 5.29 -25.79
CA ASP A 227 10.16 5.12 -27.07
C ASP A 227 11.38 6.03 -27.16
N ASN A 228 12.56 5.40 -27.38
CA ASN A 228 13.83 6.11 -27.50
C ASN A 228 13.87 7.01 -28.74
N SER A 229 13.13 6.68 -29.79
CA SER A 229 13.06 7.48 -31.03
C SER A 229 12.61 8.92 -30.77
N LEU A 230 11.75 9.15 -29.74
CA LEU A 230 11.31 10.49 -29.34
C LEU A 230 12.46 11.33 -28.77
N LEU A 231 13.38 10.68 -28.07
CA LEU A 231 14.56 11.35 -27.50
C LEU A 231 15.62 11.65 -28.58
N GLU A 232 15.78 10.72 -29.52
CA GLU A 232 16.66 10.87 -30.68
C GLU A 232 16.15 12.02 -31.59
N ALA A 233 14.86 12.01 -31.93
CA ALA A 233 14.26 13.09 -32.71
C ALA A 233 14.40 14.48 -32.01
N ALA A 234 14.27 14.52 -30.67
CA ALA A 234 14.49 15.76 -29.93
C ALA A 234 15.96 16.23 -30.00
N ALA A 235 16.90 15.29 -29.99
CA ALA A 235 18.32 15.61 -30.13
C ALA A 235 18.65 16.11 -31.55
N ASP A 236 18.08 15.48 -32.59
CA ASP A 236 18.23 15.89 -33.99
C ASP A 236 17.69 17.32 -34.24
N LEU A 237 16.64 17.68 -33.50
CA LEU A 237 16.09 19.08 -33.49
C LEU A 237 16.90 20.04 -32.61
N GLY A 238 18.08 19.65 -32.11
CA GLY A 238 18.97 20.47 -31.29
C GLY A 238 18.47 20.73 -29.84
N CYS A 239 17.54 19.90 -29.34
CA CYS A 239 17.06 20.06 -27.98
C CYS A 239 18.11 19.60 -26.97
N ARG A 240 18.46 20.45 -25.99
CA ARG A 240 19.41 20.09 -24.93
C ARG A 240 18.84 18.99 -24.02
N PRO A 241 19.68 18.07 -23.49
CA PRO A 241 19.21 16.90 -22.71
C PRO A 241 18.32 17.27 -21.52
N VAL A 242 18.63 18.35 -20.79
CA VAL A 242 17.82 18.83 -19.66
C VAL A 242 16.44 19.29 -20.13
N LYS A 243 16.36 19.97 -21.29
CA LYS A 243 15.10 20.44 -21.86
C LYS A 243 14.26 19.26 -22.36
N THR A 244 14.88 18.27 -23.00
CA THR A 244 14.26 17.02 -23.42
C THR A 244 13.68 16.28 -22.22
N PHE A 245 14.43 16.20 -21.13
CA PHE A 245 13.96 15.57 -19.90
C PHE A 245 12.67 16.19 -19.38
N PHE A 246 12.63 17.51 -19.17
CA PHE A 246 11.45 18.18 -18.61
C PHE A 246 10.28 18.31 -19.61
N ARG A 247 10.54 18.38 -20.93
CA ARG A 247 9.48 18.58 -21.93
C ARG A 247 8.95 17.29 -22.54
N ILE A 248 9.71 16.21 -22.51
CA ILE A 248 9.34 14.94 -23.15
C ILE A 248 9.28 13.83 -22.11
N THR A 249 10.39 13.54 -21.41
CA THR A 249 10.48 12.39 -20.51
C THR A 249 9.51 12.50 -19.33
N VAL A 250 9.53 13.62 -18.60
CA VAL A 250 8.67 13.82 -17.43
C VAL A 250 7.17 13.78 -17.80
N PRO A 251 6.69 14.51 -18.82
CA PRO A 251 5.28 14.47 -19.22
C PRO A 251 4.81 13.09 -19.67
N LEU A 252 5.64 12.36 -20.42
CA LEU A 252 5.28 11.01 -20.92
C LEU A 252 5.33 9.95 -19.83
N THR A 253 6.03 10.19 -18.72
CA THR A 253 6.10 9.30 -17.56
C THR A 253 5.21 9.72 -16.40
N THR A 254 4.32 10.70 -16.60
CA THR A 254 3.43 11.24 -15.55
C THR A 254 2.57 10.16 -14.90
N SER A 255 2.11 9.16 -15.66
CA SER A 255 1.36 8.02 -15.10
C SER A 255 2.18 7.23 -14.07
N GLY A 256 3.47 7.02 -14.31
CA GLY A 256 4.40 6.38 -13.39
C GLY A 256 4.68 7.26 -12.16
N ILE A 257 4.84 8.58 -12.36
CA ILE A 257 5.03 9.55 -11.28
C ILE A 257 3.83 9.52 -10.33
N ILE A 258 2.62 9.67 -10.86
CA ILE A 258 1.40 9.69 -10.04
C ILE A 258 1.21 8.34 -9.34
N ALA A 259 1.41 7.22 -10.03
CA ALA A 259 1.31 5.89 -9.41
C ALA A 259 2.33 5.71 -8.27
N GLY A 260 3.59 6.07 -8.47
CA GLY A 260 4.63 6.04 -7.44
C GLY A 260 4.29 6.96 -6.26
N CYS A 261 3.86 8.19 -6.53
CA CYS A 261 3.44 9.12 -5.48
C CYS A 261 2.29 8.55 -4.63
N MET A 262 1.27 7.94 -5.25
CA MET A 262 0.15 7.33 -4.52
C MET A 262 0.60 6.15 -3.67
N LEU A 263 1.47 5.28 -4.20
CA LEU A 263 1.99 4.12 -3.48
C LEU A 263 2.88 4.49 -2.29
N VAL A 264 3.46 5.67 -2.27
CA VAL A 264 4.22 6.22 -1.14
C VAL A 264 3.33 7.02 -0.20
N PHE A 265 2.53 7.93 -0.72
CA PHE A 265 1.73 8.88 0.07
C PHE A 265 0.68 8.18 0.93
N ILE A 266 -0.10 7.25 0.33
CA ILE A 266 -1.22 6.62 1.03
C ILE A 266 -0.76 5.86 2.30
N PRO A 267 0.22 4.94 2.25
CA PRO A 267 0.68 4.28 3.46
C PRO A 267 1.44 5.21 4.41
N ALA A 268 2.15 6.23 3.89
CA ALA A 268 2.88 7.18 4.72
C ALA A 268 1.95 8.04 5.60
N VAL A 269 0.74 8.40 5.14
CA VAL A 269 -0.25 9.14 5.98
C VAL A 269 -0.64 8.34 7.21
N GLY A 270 -0.83 7.03 7.06
CA GLY A 270 -1.24 6.12 8.16
C GLY A 270 -0.06 5.50 8.92
N GLU A 271 1.17 5.94 8.66
CA GLU A 271 2.35 5.36 9.29
C GLU A 271 2.34 5.59 10.82
N PHE A 272 2.67 4.52 11.55
CA PHE A 272 2.65 4.51 13.00
C PHE A 272 4.01 4.11 13.58
N VAL A 273 4.65 3.07 13.03
CA VAL A 273 5.85 2.45 13.62
C VAL A 273 7.06 3.38 13.52
N ILE A 274 7.25 4.00 12.36
CA ILE A 274 8.40 4.90 12.14
C ILE A 274 8.29 6.15 13.03
N PRO A 275 7.15 6.87 13.07
CA PRO A 275 7.00 8.00 14.00
C PRO A 275 7.13 7.59 15.47
N ALA A 276 6.67 6.40 15.85
CA ALA A 276 6.76 5.92 17.23
C ALA A 276 8.20 5.60 17.67
N LEU A 277 9.05 5.12 16.75
CA LEU A 277 10.41 4.66 17.07
C LEU A 277 11.50 5.66 16.72
N LEU A 278 11.35 6.42 15.64
CA LEU A 278 12.36 7.36 15.14
C LEU A 278 11.97 8.82 15.34
N GLY A 279 10.66 9.13 15.36
CA GLY A 279 10.15 10.49 15.50
C GLY A 279 10.33 11.06 16.90
N GLY A 280 10.35 12.40 16.97
CA GLY A 280 10.37 13.13 18.21
C GLY A 280 9.00 13.13 18.96
N PRO A 281 8.96 13.70 20.16
CA PRO A 281 7.71 13.81 20.93
C PRO A 281 6.65 14.66 20.21
N ASP A 282 7.08 15.65 19.45
CA ASP A 282 6.19 16.56 18.70
C ASP A 282 5.79 16.00 17.31
N SER A 283 6.41 14.92 16.86
CA SER A 283 6.13 14.25 15.57
C SER A 283 4.88 13.37 15.66
N LEU A 284 3.74 13.97 16.10
CA LEU A 284 2.47 13.26 16.21
C LEU A 284 1.84 13.09 14.83
N MET A 285 1.79 11.85 14.36
CA MET A 285 1.05 11.43 13.17
C MET A 285 -0.25 10.72 13.56
N ILE A 286 -1.25 10.82 12.71
CA ILE A 286 -2.59 10.28 13.00
C ILE A 286 -2.59 8.76 13.19
N GLY A 287 -1.73 8.03 12.48
CA GLY A 287 -1.56 6.59 12.67
C GLY A 287 -1.10 6.23 14.08
N ARG A 288 -0.18 7.03 14.66
CA ARG A 288 0.28 6.86 16.04
C ARG A 288 -0.83 7.18 17.04
N VAL A 289 -1.55 8.29 16.84
CA VAL A 289 -2.69 8.67 17.69
C VAL A 289 -3.77 7.58 17.67
N LEU A 290 -4.13 7.06 16.49
CA LEU A 290 -5.09 5.95 16.35
C LEU A 290 -4.65 4.73 17.16
N TRP A 291 -3.36 4.37 17.09
CA TRP A 291 -2.81 3.25 17.86
C TRP A 291 -2.94 3.49 19.37
N GLU A 292 -2.59 4.69 19.84
CA GLU A 292 -2.67 5.07 21.26
C GLU A 292 -4.11 5.02 21.76
N GLU A 293 -5.08 5.55 20.99
CA GLU A 293 -6.51 5.51 21.34
C GLU A 293 -7.02 4.06 21.42
N PHE A 294 -6.66 3.23 20.45
CA PHE A 294 -7.18 1.86 20.39
C PHE A 294 -6.60 0.96 21.50
N PHE A 295 -5.28 0.99 21.71
CA PHE A 295 -4.59 0.05 22.60
C PHE A 295 -4.35 0.58 24.00
N ASN A 296 -3.93 1.85 24.14
CA ASN A 296 -3.56 2.44 25.42
C ASN A 296 -4.78 3.04 26.13
N ASN A 297 -5.52 3.93 25.47
CA ASN A 297 -6.69 4.59 26.01
C ASN A 297 -7.92 3.68 26.00
N ARG A 298 -7.92 2.63 25.14
CA ARG A 298 -9.04 1.72 24.92
C ARG A 298 -10.33 2.42 24.50
N ASP A 299 -10.19 3.58 23.86
CA ASP A 299 -11.31 4.31 23.27
C ASP A 299 -11.53 3.84 21.84
N TRP A 300 -12.16 2.67 21.69
CA TRP A 300 -12.44 2.09 20.39
C TRP A 300 -13.39 2.93 19.54
N PRO A 301 -14.43 3.60 20.09
CA PRO A 301 -15.27 4.52 19.33
C PRO A 301 -14.49 5.66 18.68
N VAL A 302 -13.65 6.38 19.44
CA VAL A 302 -12.82 7.47 18.90
C VAL A 302 -11.78 6.93 17.92
N ALA A 303 -11.07 5.86 18.23
CA ALA A 303 -10.12 5.22 17.32
C ALA A 303 -10.77 4.82 15.99
N SER A 304 -12.00 4.25 16.06
CA SER A 304 -12.76 3.88 14.86
C SER A 304 -13.22 5.12 14.08
N ALA A 305 -13.61 6.21 14.74
CA ALA A 305 -13.97 7.46 14.07
C ALA A 305 -12.74 8.07 13.36
N VAL A 306 -11.55 8.06 13.98
CA VAL A 306 -10.27 8.45 13.33
C VAL A 306 -10.01 7.61 12.09
N ALA A 307 -10.17 6.29 12.17
CA ALA A 307 -9.96 5.39 11.03
C ALA A 307 -10.90 5.70 9.86
N ILE A 308 -12.19 5.98 10.14
CA ILE A 308 -13.18 6.34 9.12
C ILE A 308 -12.82 7.68 8.47
N VAL A 309 -12.48 8.71 9.26
CA VAL A 309 -12.06 10.02 8.73
C VAL A 309 -10.81 9.87 7.87
N MET A 310 -9.82 9.10 8.33
CA MET A 310 -8.59 8.81 7.57
C MET A 310 -8.89 8.13 6.25
N LEU A 311 -9.81 7.16 6.23
CA LEU A 311 -10.22 6.47 5.00
C LEU A 311 -10.85 7.47 4.00
N PHE A 312 -11.77 8.32 4.43
CA PHE A 312 -12.36 9.34 3.56
C PHE A 312 -11.31 10.31 3.02
N LEU A 313 -10.36 10.73 3.86
CA LEU A 313 -9.27 11.60 3.46
C LEU A 313 -8.39 10.94 2.38
N LEU A 314 -8.12 9.64 2.48
CA LEU A 314 -7.32 8.89 1.51
C LEU A 314 -8.07 8.56 0.21
N VAL A 315 -9.40 8.47 0.25
CA VAL A 315 -10.22 8.25 -0.96
C VAL A 315 -10.13 9.44 -1.93
N ILE A 316 -10.00 10.67 -1.42
CA ILE A 316 -9.89 11.88 -2.27
C ILE A 316 -8.71 11.80 -3.26
N PRO A 317 -7.45 11.58 -2.84
CA PRO A 317 -6.32 11.44 -3.77
C PRO A 317 -6.52 10.27 -4.76
N ILE A 318 -7.12 9.16 -4.30
CA ILE A 318 -7.40 8.00 -5.17
C ILE A 318 -8.39 8.37 -6.26
N MET A 319 -9.48 9.08 -5.94
CA MET A 319 -10.47 9.53 -6.91
C MET A 319 -9.87 10.51 -7.93
N VAL A 320 -9.05 11.45 -7.46
CA VAL A 320 -8.31 12.38 -8.32
C VAL A 320 -7.39 11.61 -9.27
N PHE A 321 -6.66 10.63 -8.78
CA PHE A 321 -5.80 9.77 -9.61
C PHE A 321 -6.58 9.01 -10.69
N GLN A 322 -7.68 8.37 -10.33
CA GLN A 322 -8.52 7.63 -11.29
C GLN A 322 -9.10 8.55 -12.38
N HIS A 323 -9.47 9.77 -12.00
CA HIS A 323 -9.98 10.75 -12.97
C HIS A 323 -8.92 11.12 -14.01
N PHE A 324 -7.68 11.37 -13.60
CA PHE A 324 -6.57 11.66 -14.53
C PHE A 324 -6.20 10.47 -15.41
N GLN A 325 -6.20 9.24 -14.89
CA GLN A 325 -5.96 8.04 -15.70
C GLN A 325 -7.06 7.83 -16.75
N GLY A 326 -8.32 8.07 -16.39
CA GLY A 326 -9.44 7.93 -17.31
C GLY A 326 -9.35 8.89 -18.50
N GLN A 327 -8.89 10.11 -18.29
CA GLN A 327 -8.68 11.11 -19.36
C GLN A 327 -7.56 10.69 -20.33
N GLN A 328 -6.46 10.10 -19.83
CA GLN A 328 -5.36 9.64 -20.70
C GLN A 328 -5.78 8.45 -21.58
N LEU A 329 -6.59 7.53 -21.07
CA LEU A 329 -7.13 6.39 -21.84
C LEU A 329 -8.21 6.81 -22.85
N GLY A 330 -8.93 7.90 -22.59
CA GLY A 330 -9.95 8.46 -23.51
C GLY A 330 -9.34 9.29 -24.65
N ALA A 331 -8.16 9.87 -24.47
CA ALA A 331 -7.47 10.64 -25.49
C ALA A 331 -6.79 9.77 -26.58
N HIS A 332 -6.70 8.46 -26.37
CA HIS A 332 -6.13 7.47 -27.31
C HIS A 332 -7.20 6.65 -28.07
N ARG A 333 -8.47 7.01 -27.93
CA ARG A 333 -9.59 6.48 -28.73
C ARG A 333 -10.11 7.56 -29.69
#